data_ad5e43c6b9261aa92774718e43e9b821
#
_entry.id   ad5e43c6b9261aa92774718e43e9b821
#
_cell.length_a   1.000
_cell.length_b   1.000
_cell.length_c   1.000
_cell.angle_alpha   90.00
_cell.angle_beta   90.00
_cell.angle_gamma   90.00
#
_symmetry.space_group_name_H-M   'P 1'
#
loop_
_entity.id
_entity.type
_entity.pdbx_description
1 polymer ?
#
loop_
_entity_poly.entity_id
_entity_poly.type
_entity_poly.pdbx_seq_one_letter_code
_entity_poly.pdbx_strand_id
1 'polypeptide(L)'
;PLATRIICGYTIRELGYKPGLQPAADYIAIKMPVFSFEKIRGADISLGPEMKSTGECLGIAKTFNEALYKAFEGAGIRLPKYKKMIMSVRHSDQEEAVDIARRFAAVGYQIFATRGTARTLNKNGVKAYEIRKLEQESPNILDLVLGHQIDLIIDIPAQGAERSHDGFIIRRNAIETGVNVLTSLDTA
;
A
#
# COMPACT_ATOMS: atom_id res chain seq x y z
N PRO A 1 -20.87 12.25 23.67
CA PRO A 1 -21.29 11.70 22.41
C PRO A 1 -22.51 10.78 22.53
N LEU A 2 -23.13 10.42 21.40
CA LEU A 2 -24.40 9.70 21.36
C LEU A 2 -24.34 8.36 22.10
N ALA A 3 -23.36 7.53 21.81
CA ALA A 3 -23.20 6.21 22.42
C ALA A 3 -23.15 6.27 23.98
N THR A 4 -22.43 7.23 24.53
CA THR A 4 -22.33 7.42 25.97
C THR A 4 -23.69 7.70 26.60
N ARG A 5 -24.52 8.54 25.97
CA ARG A 5 -25.86 8.84 26.43
C ARG A 5 -26.78 7.62 26.38
N ILE A 6 -26.67 6.80 25.33
CA ILE A 6 -27.42 5.55 25.20
C ILE A 6 -27.02 4.57 26.31
N ILE A 7 -25.74 4.43 26.60
CA ILE A 7 -25.24 3.60 27.72
C ILE A 7 -25.81 4.10 29.08
N CYS A 8 -25.99 5.42 29.23
CA CYS A 8 -26.59 6.01 30.40
C CYS A 8 -28.14 5.90 30.45
N GLY A 9 -28.76 5.18 29.52
CA GLY A 9 -30.19 4.87 29.53
C GLY A 9 -31.06 5.74 28.63
N TYR A 10 -30.52 6.73 27.93
CA TYR A 10 -31.28 7.52 26.95
C TYR A 10 -31.64 6.71 25.73
N THR A 11 -32.85 6.83 25.23
CA THR A 11 -33.23 6.25 23.96
C THR A 11 -32.82 7.13 22.79
N ILE A 12 -32.64 6.53 21.62
CA ILE A 12 -32.31 7.24 20.38
C ILE A 12 -33.34 8.33 20.07
N ARG A 13 -34.62 8.04 20.37
CA ARG A 13 -35.75 8.98 20.17
C ARG A 13 -35.63 10.20 21.08
N GLU A 14 -35.37 10.01 22.38
CA GLU A 14 -35.18 11.11 23.34
C GLU A 14 -33.99 11.99 22.97
N LEU A 15 -32.99 11.44 22.26
CA LEU A 15 -31.83 12.17 21.77
C LEU A 15 -32.09 12.89 20.41
N GLY A 16 -33.35 12.87 19.92
CA GLY A 16 -33.78 13.59 18.73
C GLY A 16 -33.46 12.89 17.40
N TYR A 17 -33.04 11.63 17.43
CA TYR A 17 -32.76 10.86 16.23
C TYR A 17 -33.95 10.05 15.78
N LYS A 18 -34.20 10.01 14.47
CA LYS A 18 -35.23 9.15 13.87
C LYS A 18 -34.70 7.72 13.74
N PRO A 19 -35.56 6.69 13.84
CA PRO A 19 -35.18 5.32 13.53
C PRO A 19 -34.85 5.16 12.03
N GLY A 20 -33.99 4.20 11.73
CA GLY A 20 -33.56 3.89 10.36
C GLY A 20 -32.20 4.50 10.00
N LEU A 21 -31.84 4.39 8.72
CA LEU A 21 -30.59 4.96 8.21
C LEU A 21 -30.65 6.48 8.21
N GLN A 22 -29.58 7.08 8.68
CA GLN A 22 -29.39 8.52 8.59
C GLN A 22 -29.10 8.93 7.14
N PRO A 23 -29.43 10.17 6.73
CA PRO A 23 -29.04 10.67 5.40
C PRO A 23 -27.54 10.53 5.17
N ALA A 24 -27.16 10.25 3.92
CA ALA A 24 -25.77 10.25 3.53
C ALA A 24 -25.15 11.64 3.79
N ALA A 25 -23.92 11.65 4.27
CA ALA A 25 -23.19 12.89 4.42
C ALA A 25 -22.84 13.50 3.03
N ASP A 26 -22.68 14.80 2.98
CA ASP A 26 -22.26 15.54 1.79
C ASP A 26 -20.74 15.53 1.57
N TYR A 27 -20.05 14.62 2.24
CA TYR A 27 -18.61 14.39 2.15
C TYR A 27 -18.30 12.90 2.09
N ILE A 28 -17.09 12.60 1.64
CA ILE A 28 -16.53 11.25 1.64
C ILE A 28 -15.59 11.11 2.84
N ALA A 29 -15.76 10.04 3.60
CA ALA A 29 -14.92 9.70 4.73
C ALA A 29 -14.24 8.35 4.46
N ILE A 30 -12.91 8.32 4.50
CA ILE A 30 -12.10 7.12 4.31
C ILE A 30 -11.36 6.80 5.59
N LYS A 31 -11.67 5.64 6.16
CA LYS A 31 -10.93 5.10 7.30
C LYS A 31 -9.69 4.36 6.79
N MET A 32 -8.53 4.71 7.33
CA MET A 32 -7.25 4.06 7.03
C MET A 32 -6.65 3.47 8.31
N PRO A 33 -6.33 2.17 8.36
CA PRO A 33 -5.62 1.58 9.49
C PRO A 33 -4.18 2.10 9.55
N VAL A 34 -3.65 2.24 10.76
CA VAL A 34 -2.25 2.57 11.01
C VAL A 34 -1.56 1.37 11.64
N PHE A 35 -0.41 1.00 11.13
CA PHE A 35 0.41 -0.09 11.63
C PHE A 35 1.73 0.47 12.19
N SER A 36 2.25 -0.14 13.24
CA SER A 36 3.52 0.25 13.88
C SER A 36 4.60 -0.81 13.67
N PHE A 37 4.60 -1.48 12.53
CA PHE A 37 5.57 -2.55 12.23
C PHE A 37 7.02 -2.05 12.23
N GLU A 38 7.24 -0.78 11.87
CA GLU A 38 8.56 -0.15 11.89
C GLU A 38 9.13 -0.01 13.30
N LYS A 39 8.27 0.02 14.32
CA LYS A 39 8.67 0.16 15.74
C LYS A 39 8.94 -1.18 16.42
N ILE A 40 8.47 -2.29 15.85
CA ILE A 40 8.55 -3.62 16.47
C ILE A 40 9.44 -4.52 15.58
N ARG A 41 10.72 -4.64 15.95
CA ARG A 41 11.65 -5.50 15.23
C ARG A 41 11.22 -6.97 15.31
N GLY A 42 11.29 -7.67 14.17
CA GLY A 42 10.92 -9.09 14.07
C GLY A 42 9.43 -9.38 14.10
N ALA A 43 8.54 -8.39 14.15
CA ALA A 43 7.10 -8.62 14.04
C ALA A 43 6.74 -9.21 12.68
N ASP A 44 5.77 -10.13 12.68
CA ASP A 44 5.17 -10.63 11.43
C ASP A 44 4.31 -9.52 10.81
N ILE A 45 4.76 -9.06 9.64
CA ILE A 45 4.11 -7.99 8.87
C ILE A 45 2.99 -8.49 7.95
N SER A 46 2.80 -9.82 7.86
CA SER A 46 1.73 -10.39 7.04
C SER A 46 0.38 -10.10 7.67
N LEU A 47 -0.56 -9.59 6.88
CA LEU A 47 -1.93 -9.40 7.33
C LEU A 47 -2.68 -10.73 7.30
N GLY A 48 -3.50 -10.97 8.31
CA GLY A 48 -4.33 -12.13 8.49
C GLY A 48 -5.71 -11.74 9.04
N PRO A 49 -6.52 -12.71 9.50
CA PRO A 49 -7.84 -12.42 10.06
C PRO A 49 -7.79 -11.69 11.40
N GLU A 50 -6.65 -11.72 12.08
CA GLU A 50 -6.44 -11.02 13.34
C GLU A 50 -6.11 -9.52 13.10
N MET A 51 -6.55 -8.67 14.04
CA MET A 51 -6.24 -7.25 14.00
C MET A 51 -4.78 -6.98 14.37
N LYS A 52 -4.01 -6.40 13.43
CA LYS A 52 -2.61 -5.98 13.65
C LYS A 52 -2.43 -4.46 13.63
N SER A 53 -3.48 -3.71 13.35
CA SER A 53 -3.42 -2.24 13.38
C SER A 53 -3.29 -1.73 14.81
N THR A 54 -2.49 -0.68 15.00
CA THR A 54 -2.24 -0.03 16.29
C THR A 54 -3.02 1.27 16.45
N GLY A 55 -3.69 1.70 15.40
CA GLY A 55 -4.50 2.91 15.36
C GLY A 55 -5.24 3.01 14.03
N GLU A 56 -5.95 4.11 13.87
CA GLU A 56 -6.66 4.44 12.64
C GLU A 56 -6.72 5.95 12.46
N CYS A 57 -6.79 6.40 11.22
CA CYS A 57 -7.03 7.79 10.89
C CYS A 57 -8.21 7.91 9.92
N LEU A 58 -8.73 9.11 9.79
CA LEU A 58 -9.88 9.42 8.97
C LEU A 58 -9.54 10.56 8.01
N GLY A 59 -9.58 10.27 6.70
CA GLY A 59 -9.51 11.27 5.65
C GLY A 59 -10.92 11.72 5.27
N ILE A 60 -11.20 13.02 5.30
CA ILE A 60 -12.50 13.58 4.95
C ILE A 60 -12.33 14.67 3.89
N ALA A 61 -13.09 14.55 2.79
CA ALA A 61 -13.12 15.56 1.72
C ALA A 61 -14.42 15.48 0.89
N LYS A 62 -14.57 16.38 -0.06
CA LYS A 62 -15.70 16.35 -1.02
C LYS A 62 -15.50 15.34 -2.15
N THR A 63 -14.24 15.00 -2.48
CA THR A 63 -13.92 14.02 -3.51
C THR A 63 -13.22 12.80 -2.89
N PHE A 64 -13.36 11.64 -3.56
CA PHE A 64 -12.72 10.40 -3.13
C PHE A 64 -11.20 10.52 -3.08
N ASN A 65 -10.58 11.09 -4.12
CA ASN A 65 -9.14 11.21 -4.21
C ASN A 65 -8.54 12.09 -3.11
N GLU A 66 -9.20 13.21 -2.79
CA GLU A 66 -8.75 14.09 -1.69
C GLU A 66 -8.93 13.42 -0.32
N ALA A 67 -10.04 12.71 -0.11
CA ALA A 67 -10.26 11.96 1.13
C ALA A 67 -9.21 10.86 1.30
N LEU A 68 -8.91 10.12 0.22
CA LEU A 68 -7.89 9.08 0.22
C LEU A 68 -6.50 9.65 0.47
N TYR A 69 -6.15 10.75 -0.17
CA TYR A 69 -4.89 11.44 0.04
C TYR A 69 -4.70 11.85 1.51
N LYS A 70 -5.71 12.49 2.12
CA LYS A 70 -5.68 12.85 3.54
C LYS A 70 -5.58 11.63 4.47
N ALA A 71 -6.24 10.54 4.10
CA ALA A 71 -6.15 9.28 4.86
C ALA A 71 -4.73 8.70 4.80
N PHE A 72 -4.07 8.73 3.64
CA PHE A 72 -2.67 8.32 3.50
C PHE A 72 -1.73 9.19 4.34
N GLU A 73 -1.86 10.52 4.25
CA GLU A 73 -1.07 11.44 5.09
C GLU A 73 -1.27 11.16 6.58
N GLY A 74 -2.52 11.01 7.02
CA GLY A 74 -2.85 10.70 8.41
C GLY A 74 -2.33 9.34 8.87
N ALA A 75 -2.20 8.37 7.97
CA ALA A 75 -1.60 7.07 8.26
C ALA A 75 -0.06 7.08 8.26
N GLY A 76 0.56 8.23 7.95
CA GLY A 76 2.02 8.36 7.90
C GLY A 76 2.65 7.85 6.61
N ILE A 77 1.84 7.58 5.57
CA ILE A 77 2.33 7.18 4.25
C ILE A 77 3.00 8.39 3.61
N ARG A 78 4.30 8.24 3.31
CA ARG A 78 5.12 9.32 2.77
C ARG A 78 4.84 9.53 1.29
N LEU A 79 4.81 10.79 0.88
CA LEU A 79 4.77 11.16 -0.54
C LEU A 79 6.07 10.74 -1.24
N PRO A 80 5.99 10.38 -2.53
CA PRO A 80 7.16 10.01 -3.31
C PRO A 80 8.13 11.20 -3.42
N LYS A 81 9.41 10.93 -3.18
CA LYS A 81 10.49 11.92 -3.24
C LYS A 81 11.36 11.75 -4.48
N TYR A 82 11.66 10.51 -4.85
CA TYR A 82 12.61 10.17 -5.90
C TYR A 82 11.94 9.75 -7.19
N LYS A 83 10.65 9.46 -7.17
CA LYS A 83 9.87 8.88 -8.29
C LYS A 83 10.54 7.63 -8.87
N LYS A 84 11.03 6.77 -7.99
CA LYS A 84 11.59 5.47 -8.34
C LYS A 84 10.78 4.37 -7.67
N MET A 85 10.48 3.32 -8.43
CA MET A 85 9.71 2.19 -7.92
C MET A 85 10.30 0.87 -8.37
N ILE A 86 9.99 -0.18 -7.59
CA ILE A 86 10.31 -1.56 -7.95
C ILE A 86 8.99 -2.29 -8.21
N MET A 87 8.97 -3.08 -9.30
CA MET A 87 7.87 -3.98 -9.63
C MET A 87 8.35 -5.42 -9.71
N SER A 88 7.79 -6.28 -8.87
CA SER A 88 7.97 -7.73 -8.89
C SER A 88 6.60 -8.38 -8.96
N VAL A 89 6.19 -8.83 -10.16
CA VAL A 89 4.84 -9.30 -10.40
C VAL A 89 4.88 -10.74 -10.92
N ARG A 90 4.07 -11.61 -10.31
CA ARG A 90 3.93 -13.00 -10.75
C ARG A 90 3.47 -13.07 -12.21
N HIS A 91 3.84 -14.14 -12.88
CA HIS A 91 3.66 -14.28 -14.33
C HIS A 91 2.22 -14.11 -14.80
N SER A 92 1.25 -14.62 -14.07
CA SER A 92 -0.17 -14.52 -14.42
C SER A 92 -0.69 -13.08 -14.47
N ASP A 93 -0.12 -12.17 -13.69
CA ASP A 93 -0.63 -10.82 -13.49
C ASP A 93 0.23 -9.76 -14.23
N GLN A 94 1.25 -10.18 -14.97
CA GLN A 94 2.18 -9.24 -15.63
C GLN A 94 1.52 -8.40 -16.71
N GLU A 95 0.55 -8.93 -17.44
CA GLU A 95 -0.17 -8.18 -18.48
C GLU A 95 -1.05 -7.08 -17.85
N GLU A 96 -1.74 -7.38 -16.75
CA GLU A 96 -2.53 -6.38 -16.00
C GLU A 96 -1.62 -5.29 -15.42
N ALA A 97 -0.44 -5.64 -14.94
CA ALA A 97 0.53 -4.70 -14.39
C ALA A 97 1.04 -3.68 -15.42
N VAL A 98 0.91 -3.94 -16.73
CA VAL A 98 1.37 -3.02 -17.80
C VAL A 98 0.63 -1.69 -17.73
N ASP A 99 -0.69 -1.69 -17.54
CA ASP A 99 -1.46 -0.44 -17.50
C ASP A 99 -1.15 0.38 -16.25
N ILE A 100 -0.96 -0.29 -15.13
CA ILE A 100 -0.50 0.34 -13.88
C ILE A 100 0.87 0.97 -14.08
N ALA A 101 1.82 0.22 -14.62
CA ALA A 101 3.17 0.70 -14.88
C ALA A 101 3.18 1.89 -15.86
N ARG A 102 2.33 1.88 -16.88
CA ARG A 102 2.17 2.99 -17.84
C ARG A 102 1.70 4.26 -17.13
N ARG A 103 0.76 4.16 -16.22
CA ARG A 103 0.26 5.30 -15.42
C ARG A 103 1.37 5.87 -14.52
N PHE A 104 2.14 5.03 -13.84
CA PHE A 104 3.29 5.47 -13.05
C PHE A 104 4.38 6.13 -13.93
N ALA A 105 4.69 5.55 -15.07
CA ALA A 105 5.64 6.13 -16.02
C ALA A 105 5.18 7.52 -16.52
N ALA A 106 3.88 7.69 -16.80
CA ALA A 106 3.31 8.96 -17.24
C ALA A 106 3.44 10.07 -16.19
N VAL A 107 3.43 9.76 -14.90
CA VAL A 107 3.69 10.74 -13.82
C VAL A 107 5.16 10.84 -13.44
N GLY A 108 6.05 10.22 -14.21
CA GLY A 108 7.50 10.40 -14.13
C GLY A 108 8.24 9.41 -13.25
N TYR A 109 7.62 8.26 -12.91
CA TYR A 109 8.34 7.21 -12.18
C TYR A 109 9.34 6.46 -13.07
N GLN A 110 10.53 6.24 -12.54
CA GLN A 110 11.50 5.29 -13.06
C GLN A 110 11.20 3.90 -12.49
N ILE A 111 10.95 2.95 -13.37
CA ILE A 111 10.53 1.61 -13.00
C ILE A 111 11.71 0.64 -13.07
N PHE A 112 12.03 0.03 -11.93
CA PHE A 112 12.91 -1.12 -11.84
C PHE A 112 12.04 -2.36 -11.69
N ALA A 113 12.36 -3.44 -12.36
CA ALA A 113 11.52 -4.63 -12.31
C ALA A 113 12.35 -5.92 -12.36
N THR A 114 11.83 -6.99 -11.75
CA THR A 114 12.41 -8.32 -11.90
C THR A 114 12.34 -8.75 -13.36
N ARG A 115 13.27 -9.59 -13.80
CA ARG A 115 13.50 -9.98 -15.20
C ARG A 115 12.23 -10.29 -15.99
N GLY A 116 11.33 -11.10 -15.44
CA GLY A 116 10.06 -11.44 -16.12
C GLY A 116 9.16 -10.22 -16.30
N THR A 117 8.95 -9.47 -15.23
CA THR A 117 8.17 -8.24 -15.23
C THR A 117 8.77 -7.19 -16.19
N ALA A 118 10.09 -6.96 -16.13
CA ALA A 118 10.77 -6.01 -17.00
C ALA A 118 10.60 -6.36 -18.49
N ARG A 119 10.70 -7.65 -18.85
CA ARG A 119 10.45 -8.11 -20.21
C ARG A 119 9.04 -7.77 -20.70
N THR A 120 8.03 -8.11 -19.90
CA THR A 120 6.63 -7.84 -20.25
C THR A 120 6.38 -6.35 -20.39
N LEU A 121 6.85 -5.52 -19.46
CA LEU A 121 6.71 -4.07 -19.52
C LEU A 121 7.36 -3.48 -20.78
N ASN A 122 8.61 -3.83 -21.04
CA ASN A 122 9.35 -3.33 -22.21
C ASN A 122 8.72 -3.78 -23.54
N LYS A 123 8.24 -5.03 -23.62
CA LYS A 123 7.50 -5.54 -24.80
C LYS A 123 6.25 -4.72 -25.09
N ASN A 124 5.60 -4.22 -24.04
CA ASN A 124 4.39 -3.40 -24.13
C ASN A 124 4.66 -1.87 -24.14
N GLY A 125 5.91 -1.46 -24.42
CA GLY A 125 6.29 -0.07 -24.61
C GLY A 125 6.45 0.74 -23.30
N VAL A 126 6.48 0.09 -22.15
CA VAL A 126 6.75 0.73 -20.85
C VAL A 126 8.21 0.50 -20.47
N LYS A 127 8.99 1.57 -20.44
CA LYS A 127 10.42 1.48 -20.11
C LYS A 127 10.64 1.02 -18.68
N ALA A 128 11.23 -0.17 -18.50
CA ALA A 128 11.58 -0.73 -17.21
C ALA A 128 13.04 -1.23 -17.21
N TYR A 129 13.75 -0.97 -16.13
CA TYR A 129 15.13 -1.42 -15.93
C TYR A 129 15.11 -2.74 -15.17
N GLU A 130 15.82 -3.75 -15.71
CA GLU A 130 15.93 -5.03 -15.04
C GLU A 130 16.75 -4.88 -13.75
N ILE A 131 16.24 -5.43 -12.65
CA ILE A 131 16.93 -5.51 -11.36
C ILE A 131 17.08 -6.97 -10.95
N ARG A 132 18.21 -7.31 -10.35
CA ARG A 132 18.49 -8.65 -9.83
C ARG A 132 17.69 -8.94 -8.57
N LYS A 133 17.31 -10.22 -8.42
CA LYS A 133 16.68 -10.71 -7.18
C LYS A 133 17.69 -10.76 -6.03
N LEU A 134 17.18 -10.97 -4.80
CA LEU A 134 17.99 -11.03 -3.58
C LEU A 134 19.12 -12.07 -3.61
N GLU A 135 18.87 -13.23 -4.22
CA GLU A 135 19.85 -14.33 -4.32
C GLU A 135 20.99 -14.05 -5.30
N GLN A 136 20.92 -12.96 -6.03
CA GLN A 136 21.91 -12.59 -7.06
C GLN A 136 22.87 -11.54 -6.53
N GLU A 137 24.05 -11.45 -7.19
CA GLU A 137 25.08 -10.45 -6.84
C GLU A 137 24.56 -9.02 -6.93
N SER A 138 25.13 -8.14 -6.08
CA SER A 138 24.88 -6.70 -6.12
C SER A 138 25.22 -6.08 -7.49
N PRO A 139 24.45 -5.08 -7.98
CA PRO A 139 23.28 -4.46 -7.35
C PRO A 139 22.02 -5.29 -7.52
N ASN A 140 21.27 -5.48 -6.43
CA ASN A 140 20.01 -6.20 -6.39
C ASN A 140 18.89 -5.36 -5.75
N ILE A 141 17.70 -5.96 -5.59
CA ILE A 141 16.54 -5.27 -5.01
C ILE A 141 16.84 -4.68 -3.63
N LEU A 142 17.56 -5.41 -2.78
CA LEU A 142 17.85 -4.99 -1.42
C LEU A 142 18.76 -3.75 -1.39
N ASP A 143 19.73 -3.67 -2.29
CA ASP A 143 20.62 -2.51 -2.38
C ASP A 143 19.85 -1.22 -2.70
N LEU A 144 18.85 -1.31 -3.59
CA LEU A 144 18.00 -0.16 -3.91
C LEU A 144 17.10 0.26 -2.74
N VAL A 145 16.56 -0.71 -1.99
CA VAL A 145 15.71 -0.47 -0.82
C VAL A 145 16.54 0.17 0.30
N LEU A 146 17.66 -0.43 0.67
CA LEU A 146 18.55 0.08 1.73
C LEU A 146 19.23 1.40 1.35
N GLY A 147 19.42 1.66 0.06
CA GLY A 147 19.94 2.93 -0.45
C GLY A 147 18.98 4.12 -0.31
N HIS A 148 17.78 3.92 0.24
CA HIS A 148 16.76 4.96 0.45
C HIS A 148 16.44 5.79 -0.81
N GLN A 149 16.53 5.19 -2.00
CA GLN A 149 16.28 5.86 -3.28
C GLN A 149 15.00 5.40 -3.97
N ILE A 150 14.20 4.58 -3.30
CA ILE A 150 12.95 4.02 -3.79
C ILE A 150 11.80 4.58 -2.96
N ASP A 151 10.71 4.95 -3.61
CA ASP A 151 9.50 5.45 -2.94
C ASP A 151 8.42 4.39 -2.80
N LEU A 152 8.41 3.40 -3.70
CA LEU A 152 7.32 2.43 -3.81
C LEU A 152 7.84 1.07 -4.28
N ILE A 153 7.31 0.02 -3.70
CA ILE A 153 7.48 -1.35 -4.17
C ILE A 153 6.10 -1.94 -4.46
N ILE A 154 5.91 -2.52 -5.65
CA ILE A 154 4.78 -3.38 -5.97
C ILE A 154 5.32 -4.80 -6.03
N ASP A 155 4.97 -5.62 -5.03
CA ASP A 155 5.43 -7.01 -4.91
C ASP A 155 4.23 -7.96 -4.88
N ILE A 156 3.93 -8.55 -6.04
CA ILE A 156 2.83 -9.52 -6.22
C ILE A 156 3.43 -10.93 -6.30
N PRO A 157 3.42 -11.70 -5.19
CA PRO A 157 4.03 -13.02 -5.15
C PRO A 157 3.22 -14.05 -5.94
N ALA A 158 3.86 -15.15 -6.34
CA ALA A 158 3.14 -16.30 -6.88
C ALA A 158 2.18 -16.90 -5.83
N GLN A 159 1.09 -17.53 -6.27
CA GLN A 159 0.15 -18.19 -5.36
C GLN A 159 0.87 -19.23 -4.51
N GLY A 160 0.62 -19.22 -3.22
CA GLY A 160 1.30 -20.08 -2.25
C GLY A 160 2.71 -19.63 -1.86
N ALA A 161 3.24 -18.57 -2.48
CA ALA A 161 4.56 -18.01 -2.18
C ALA A 161 4.50 -16.71 -1.34
N GLU A 162 3.35 -16.40 -0.74
CA GLU A 162 3.16 -15.22 0.10
C GLU A 162 4.13 -15.18 1.29
N ARG A 163 4.59 -16.36 1.71
CA ARG A 163 5.59 -16.54 2.77
C ARG A 163 6.98 -16.88 2.22
N SER A 164 7.24 -16.62 0.92
CA SER A 164 8.58 -16.82 0.40
C SER A 164 9.58 -15.97 1.18
N HIS A 165 10.74 -16.57 1.44
CA HIS A 165 11.80 -15.90 2.21
C HIS A 165 12.18 -14.55 1.59
N ASP A 166 12.32 -14.49 0.29
CA ASP A 166 12.70 -13.27 -0.45
C ASP A 166 11.66 -12.16 -0.34
N GLY A 167 10.39 -12.48 -0.59
CA GLY A 167 9.31 -11.51 -0.45
C GLY A 167 9.18 -10.97 0.97
N PHE A 168 9.36 -11.83 1.98
CA PHE A 168 9.38 -11.42 3.38
C PHE A 168 10.52 -10.44 3.65
N ILE A 169 11.75 -10.75 3.22
CA ILE A 169 12.93 -9.89 3.40
C ILE A 169 12.73 -8.54 2.72
N ILE A 170 12.25 -8.50 1.48
CA ILE A 170 12.00 -7.25 0.74
C ILE A 170 10.99 -6.38 1.50
N ARG A 171 9.84 -6.93 1.85
CA ARG A 171 8.78 -6.19 2.55
C ARG A 171 9.25 -5.73 3.93
N ARG A 172 9.98 -6.56 4.66
CA ARG A 172 10.51 -6.20 5.98
C ARG A 172 11.47 -5.02 5.90
N ASN A 173 12.46 -5.09 5.01
CA ASN A 173 13.43 -4.01 4.82
C ASN A 173 12.75 -2.73 4.29
N ALA A 174 11.76 -2.86 3.41
CA ALA A 174 10.99 -1.72 2.92
C ALA A 174 10.29 -0.98 4.07
N ILE A 175 9.61 -1.71 4.97
CA ILE A 175 8.95 -1.13 6.13
C ILE A 175 9.96 -0.45 7.07
N GLU A 176 11.09 -1.09 7.36
CA GLU A 176 12.14 -0.53 8.22
C GLU A 176 12.80 0.72 7.62
N THR A 177 12.86 0.82 6.31
CA THR A 177 13.40 2.00 5.60
C THR A 177 12.34 3.04 5.26
N GLY A 178 11.06 2.78 5.56
CA GLY A 178 9.94 3.68 5.29
C GLY A 178 9.55 3.73 3.82
N VAL A 179 9.85 2.69 3.04
CA VAL A 179 9.41 2.52 1.65
C VAL A 179 8.01 1.91 1.64
N ASN A 180 7.10 2.50 0.89
CA ASN A 180 5.74 1.98 0.74
C ASN A 180 5.73 0.67 -0.05
N VAL A 181 4.94 -0.31 0.39
CA VAL A 181 4.79 -1.60 -0.31
C VAL A 181 3.32 -1.86 -0.60
N LEU A 182 3.03 -2.21 -1.84
CA LEU A 182 1.73 -2.69 -2.30
C LEU A 182 1.84 -4.16 -2.71
N THR A 183 0.92 -4.98 -2.24
CA THR A 183 0.91 -6.44 -2.46
C THR A 183 -0.28 -6.91 -3.31
N SER A 184 -1.06 -5.97 -3.84
CA SER A 184 -2.18 -6.20 -4.76
C SER A 184 -2.15 -5.18 -5.88
N LEU A 185 -2.49 -5.59 -7.11
CA LEU A 185 -2.64 -4.68 -8.25
C LEU A 185 -3.86 -3.77 -8.08
N ASP A 186 -4.92 -4.23 -7.41
CA ASP A 186 -6.13 -3.44 -7.13
C ASP A 186 -5.85 -2.20 -6.28
N THR A 187 -4.78 -2.23 -5.48
CA THR A 187 -4.37 -1.10 -4.63
C THR A 187 -3.31 -0.22 -5.28
N ALA A 188 -2.76 -0.65 -6.40
CA ALA A 188 -1.73 0.05 -7.13
C ALA A 188 -2.30 0.97 -8.21
#